data_80046352ff9d162233a60e5a9a460540
#
_entry.id   80046352ff9d162233a60e5a9a460540
#
_cell.length_a   1.000
_cell.length_b   1.000
_cell.length_c   1.000
_cell.angle_alpha   90.00
_cell.angle_beta   90.00
_cell.angle_gamma   90.00
#
_symmetry.space_group_name_H-M   'P 1'
#
loop_
_entity.id
_entity.type
_entity.pdbx_description
1 polymer ?
#
loop_
_entity_poly.entity_id
_entity_poly.type
_entity_poly.pdbx_seq_one_letter_code
_entity_poly.pdbx_strand_id
1 'polypeptide(L)'
;PLIELVERTRAPHVLIVQITPDKSDAAPTSVRDIERRLAQITFNATLNAEIDMLRRACDIARRSWLPTTPETRRLRRLHTSRIAAQDAYEGLGEADAANLDWRFLTGLRDAGRAAAEEWIGTGTPRHEAQPSHPQSAPSC
;
A
#
# COMPACT_ATOMS: atom_id res chain seq x y z
N PRO A 1 6.43 10.66 7.07
CA PRO A 1 7.43 9.66 6.64
C PRO A 1 7.25 8.36 7.39
N LEU A 2 7.01 7.27 6.66
CA LEU A 2 6.74 5.95 7.23
C LEU A 2 7.97 5.40 7.99
N ILE A 3 9.15 5.64 7.46
CA ILE A 3 10.41 5.18 8.07
C ILE A 3 10.62 5.83 9.42
N GLU A 4 10.43 7.14 9.52
CA GLU A 4 10.55 7.86 10.78
C GLU A 4 9.53 7.38 11.82
N LEU A 5 8.30 7.09 11.40
CA LEU A 5 7.28 6.49 12.27
C LEU A 5 7.76 5.15 12.82
N VAL A 6 8.29 4.29 11.97
CA VAL A 6 8.82 2.97 12.35
C VAL A 6 10.02 3.10 13.28
N GLU A 7 10.90 4.07 13.07
CA GLU A 7 12.05 4.31 13.94
C GLU A 7 11.64 4.79 15.34
N ARG A 8 10.63 5.62 15.42
CA ARG A 8 10.15 6.19 16.69
C ARG A 8 9.24 5.27 17.48
N THR A 9 8.49 4.41 16.81
CA THR A 9 7.56 3.49 17.48
C THR A 9 8.24 2.16 17.80
N ARG A 10 7.81 1.48 18.87
CA ARG A 10 8.26 0.12 19.20
C ARG A 10 7.26 -0.93 18.73
N ALA A 11 6.31 -0.55 17.90
CA ALA A 11 5.29 -1.47 17.40
C ALA A 11 5.93 -2.55 16.51
N PRO A 12 5.61 -3.82 16.72
CA PRO A 12 6.11 -4.91 15.88
C PRO A 12 5.32 -5.03 14.58
N HIS A 13 4.20 -4.31 14.46
CA HIS A 13 3.30 -4.35 13.32
C HIS A 13 2.89 -2.94 12.89
N VAL A 14 2.96 -2.67 11.61
CA VAL A 14 2.49 -1.43 10.99
C VAL A 14 1.41 -1.77 9.97
N LEU A 15 0.21 -1.26 10.21
CA LEU A 15 -0.90 -1.34 9.25
C LEU A 15 -1.00 -0.02 8.48
N ILE A 16 -0.91 -0.11 7.17
CA ILE A 16 -1.05 1.02 6.25
C ILE A 16 -2.47 0.97 5.68
N VAL A 17 -3.28 1.97 5.98
CA VAL A 17 -4.60 2.12 5.37
C VAL A 17 -4.49 3.17 4.27
N GLN A 18 -4.53 2.73 3.02
CA GLN A 18 -4.42 3.60 1.86
C GLN A 18 -5.80 3.89 1.28
N ILE A 19 -6.22 5.14 1.39
CA ILE A 19 -7.53 5.60 0.91
C ILE A 19 -7.50 6.12 -0.52
N THR A 20 -6.33 6.52 -1.03
CA THR A 20 -6.18 7.00 -2.41
C THR A 20 -5.81 5.83 -3.31
N PRO A 21 -6.59 5.53 -4.36
CA PRO A 21 -6.28 4.46 -5.30
C PRO A 21 -4.93 4.66 -5.98
N ASP A 22 -4.13 3.61 -6.12
CA ASP A 22 -2.88 3.66 -6.88
C ASP A 22 -2.98 2.91 -8.22
N LYS A 23 -3.98 2.06 -8.38
CA LYS A 23 -4.30 1.37 -9.63
C LYS A 23 -5.53 1.97 -10.28
N SER A 24 -5.64 1.83 -11.57
CA SER A 24 -6.82 2.13 -12.37
C SER A 24 -6.96 1.02 -13.40
N ASP A 25 -8.13 0.43 -13.47
CA ASP A 25 -8.40 -0.68 -14.38
C ASP A 25 -8.70 -0.18 -15.80
N ALA A 26 -9.07 1.10 -15.93
CA ALA A 26 -9.35 1.74 -17.20
C ALA A 26 -8.21 2.67 -17.66
N ALA A 27 -7.91 2.64 -18.95
CA ALA A 27 -7.04 3.65 -19.55
C ALA A 27 -7.77 5.00 -19.59
N PRO A 28 -7.11 6.11 -19.23
CA PRO A 28 -7.73 7.42 -19.28
C PRO A 28 -8.10 7.79 -20.73
N THR A 29 -9.34 8.22 -20.95
CA THR A 29 -9.86 8.56 -22.28
C THR A 29 -10.05 10.04 -22.49
N SER A 30 -9.99 10.84 -21.43
CA SER A 30 -10.11 12.31 -21.48
C SER A 30 -8.93 12.99 -20.82
N VAL A 31 -8.72 14.27 -21.14
CA VAL A 31 -7.70 15.10 -20.48
C VAL A 31 -7.90 15.13 -18.96
N ARG A 32 -9.16 15.24 -18.53
CA ARG A 32 -9.49 15.25 -17.09
C ARG A 32 -9.11 13.93 -16.40
N ASP A 33 -9.29 12.80 -17.08
CA ASP A 33 -8.91 11.49 -16.53
C ASP A 33 -7.39 11.35 -16.43
N ILE A 34 -6.66 11.88 -17.43
CA ILE A 34 -5.19 11.93 -17.42
C ILE A 34 -4.69 12.77 -16.24
N GLU A 35 -5.24 13.97 -16.06
CA GLU A 35 -4.88 14.86 -14.94
C GLU A 35 -5.16 14.20 -13.59
N ARG A 36 -6.34 13.58 -13.44
CA ARG A 36 -6.71 12.83 -12.24
C ARG A 36 -5.71 11.69 -11.97
N ARG A 37 -5.40 10.91 -12.99
CA ARG A 37 -4.47 9.79 -12.88
C ARG A 37 -3.05 10.26 -12.51
N LEU A 38 -2.59 11.33 -13.11
CA LEU A 38 -1.31 11.93 -12.79
C LEU A 38 -1.25 12.39 -11.33
N ALA A 39 -2.31 13.05 -10.84
CA ALA A 39 -2.40 13.45 -9.44
C ALA A 39 -2.39 12.25 -8.48
N GLN A 40 -3.11 11.17 -8.79
CA GLN A 40 -3.09 9.94 -8.00
C GLN A 40 -1.70 9.30 -7.94
N ILE A 41 -1.03 9.18 -9.09
CA ILE A 41 0.34 8.62 -9.17
C ILE A 41 1.30 9.48 -8.35
N THR A 42 1.26 10.80 -8.52
CA THR A 42 2.15 11.72 -7.81
C THR A 42 1.91 11.66 -6.30
N PHE A 43 0.66 11.61 -5.87
CA PHE A 43 0.29 11.52 -4.45
C PHE A 43 0.81 10.22 -3.82
N ASN A 44 0.64 9.09 -4.51
CA ASN A 44 1.02 7.79 -3.99
C ASN A 44 2.52 7.48 -4.12
N ALA A 45 3.24 8.17 -5.01
CA ALA A 45 4.64 7.86 -5.33
C ALA A 45 5.54 7.85 -4.09
N THR A 46 5.40 8.86 -3.23
CA THR A 46 6.19 8.96 -1.99
C THR A 46 5.90 7.81 -1.04
N LEU A 47 4.62 7.50 -0.79
CA LEU A 47 4.22 6.41 0.08
C LEU A 47 4.73 5.06 -0.45
N ASN A 48 4.56 4.80 -1.74
CA ASN A 48 5.01 3.55 -2.36
C ASN A 48 6.53 3.41 -2.27
N ALA A 49 7.29 4.48 -2.52
CA ALA A 49 8.75 4.48 -2.37
C ALA A 49 9.18 4.19 -0.92
N GLU A 50 8.51 4.76 0.07
CA GLU A 50 8.79 4.50 1.49
C GLU A 50 8.44 3.07 1.90
N ILE A 51 7.33 2.52 1.41
CA ILE A 51 6.95 1.11 1.63
C ILE A 51 8.02 0.19 1.05
N ASP A 52 8.46 0.43 -0.19
CA ASP A 52 9.47 -0.40 -0.84
C ASP A 52 10.83 -0.31 -0.13
N MET A 53 11.21 0.88 0.33
CA MET A 53 12.43 1.06 1.11
C MET A 53 12.36 0.29 2.43
N LEU A 54 11.22 0.37 3.14
CA LEU A 54 11.02 -0.36 4.39
C LEU A 54 11.05 -1.88 4.18
N ARG A 55 10.40 -2.39 3.14
CA ARG A 55 10.44 -3.81 2.76
C ARG A 55 11.86 -4.29 2.52
N ARG A 56 12.63 -3.55 1.71
CA ARG A 56 14.05 -3.87 1.43
C ARG A 56 14.90 -3.86 2.71
N ALA A 57 14.70 -2.88 3.59
CA ALA A 57 15.41 -2.83 4.87
C ALA A 57 15.09 -4.05 5.76
N CYS A 58 13.83 -4.46 5.83
CA CYS A 58 13.42 -5.68 6.54
C CYS A 58 14.02 -6.94 5.93
N ASP A 59 14.07 -7.06 4.61
CA ASP A 59 14.64 -8.21 3.92
C ASP A 59 16.14 -8.31 4.11
N ILE A 60 16.86 -7.20 4.02
CA ILE A 60 18.29 -7.14 4.35
C ILE A 60 18.52 -7.54 5.80
N ALA A 61 17.73 -7.01 6.73
CA ALA A 61 17.84 -7.35 8.13
C ALA A 61 17.61 -8.85 8.38
N ARG A 62 16.62 -9.48 7.72
CA ARG A 62 16.32 -10.90 7.85
C ARG A 62 17.44 -11.81 7.30
N ARG A 63 18.06 -11.41 6.19
CA ARG A 63 19.14 -12.15 5.53
C ARG A 63 20.51 -11.93 6.17
N SER A 64 20.67 -10.89 6.97
CA SER A 64 21.95 -10.55 7.60
C SER A 64 22.34 -11.60 8.64
N TRP A 65 23.53 -12.15 8.53
CA TRP A 65 24.16 -13.06 9.49
C TRP A 65 25.03 -12.33 10.53
N LEU A 66 25.26 -11.03 10.33
CA LEU A 66 26.07 -10.19 11.21
C LEU A 66 25.44 -10.02 12.60
N PRO A 67 26.27 -9.68 13.63
CA PRO A 67 25.76 -9.35 14.96
C PRO A 67 24.64 -8.31 14.89
N THR A 68 23.54 -8.61 15.54
CA THR A 68 22.31 -7.86 15.38
C THR A 68 22.29 -6.66 16.30
N THR A 69 22.34 -5.47 15.73
CA THR A 69 22.02 -4.24 16.49
C THR A 69 20.54 -4.27 16.94
N PRO A 70 20.17 -3.47 17.95
CA PRO A 70 18.78 -3.34 18.35
C PRO A 70 17.84 -3.00 17.19
N GLU A 71 18.27 -2.12 16.28
CA GLU A 71 17.53 -1.67 15.10
C GLU A 71 17.34 -2.82 14.11
N THR A 72 18.41 -3.57 13.79
CA THR A 72 18.32 -4.73 12.90
C THR A 72 17.39 -5.80 13.47
N ARG A 73 17.47 -6.06 14.80
CA ARG A 73 16.58 -7.02 15.48
C ARG A 73 15.12 -6.60 15.37
N ARG A 74 14.86 -5.31 15.45
CA ARG A 74 13.53 -4.73 15.31
C ARG A 74 13.00 -4.89 13.88
N LEU A 75 13.78 -4.54 12.86
CA LEU A 75 13.41 -4.71 11.46
C LEU A 75 13.13 -6.18 11.10
N ARG A 76 13.85 -7.13 11.68
CA ARG A 76 13.58 -8.57 11.51
C ARG A 76 12.19 -8.99 11.98
N ARG A 77 11.68 -8.35 13.03
CA ARG A 77 10.39 -8.66 13.66
C ARG A 77 9.24 -7.80 13.13
N LEU A 78 9.57 -6.79 12.35
CA LEU A 78 8.57 -5.88 11.84
C LEU A 78 7.71 -6.57 10.78
N HIS A 79 6.41 -6.50 10.98
CA HIS A 79 5.40 -6.92 10.01
C HIS A 79 4.69 -5.69 9.46
N THR A 80 4.55 -5.63 8.16
CA THR A 80 3.81 -4.57 7.49
C THR A 80 2.61 -5.16 6.76
N SER A 81 1.45 -4.56 6.95
CA SER A 81 0.22 -4.91 6.26
C SER A 81 -0.33 -3.69 5.57
N ARG A 82 -1.11 -3.89 4.52
CA ARG A 82 -1.76 -2.82 3.80
C ARG A 82 -3.21 -3.19 3.53
N ILE A 83 -4.11 -2.24 3.76
CA ILE A 83 -5.49 -2.27 3.27
C ILE A 83 -5.59 -1.14 2.25
N ALA A 84 -5.89 -1.47 1.00
CA ALA A 84 -6.04 -0.48 -0.07
C ALA A 84 -7.53 -0.31 -0.39
N ALA A 85 -7.99 0.93 -0.46
CA ALA A 85 -9.40 1.26 -0.68
C ALA A 85 -9.92 0.74 -2.04
N GLN A 86 -9.07 0.71 -3.05
CA GLN A 86 -9.41 0.18 -4.38
C GLN A 86 -9.70 -1.32 -4.38
N ASP A 87 -9.10 -2.08 -3.45
CA ASP A 87 -9.33 -3.52 -3.34
C ASP A 87 -10.67 -3.81 -2.62
N ALA A 88 -11.20 -2.80 -1.92
CA ALA A 88 -12.43 -2.88 -1.16
C ALA A 88 -13.66 -2.36 -1.92
N TYR A 89 -13.48 -1.44 -2.88
CA TYR A 89 -14.58 -0.79 -3.58
C TYR A 89 -14.26 -0.59 -5.07
N GLU A 90 -14.95 -1.36 -5.92
CA GLU A 90 -14.85 -1.19 -7.37
C GLU A 90 -15.32 0.22 -7.80
N GLY A 91 -14.65 0.81 -8.77
CA GLY A 91 -14.98 2.14 -9.28
C GLY A 91 -14.49 3.31 -8.43
N LEU A 92 -13.79 3.06 -7.30
CA LEU A 92 -13.21 4.15 -6.52
C LEU A 92 -12.18 4.96 -7.33
N GLY A 93 -11.46 4.30 -8.24
CA GLY A 93 -10.48 4.96 -9.11
C GLY A 93 -11.11 5.94 -10.10
N GLU A 94 -12.37 5.74 -10.45
CA GLU A 94 -13.15 6.59 -11.38
C GLU A 94 -13.99 7.64 -10.64
N ALA A 95 -14.20 7.45 -9.33
CA ALA A 95 -15.01 8.35 -8.53
C ALA A 95 -14.32 9.72 -8.38
N ASP A 96 -15.11 10.77 -8.54
CA ASP A 96 -14.68 12.12 -8.20
C ASP A 96 -14.59 12.26 -6.67
N ALA A 97 -13.48 12.80 -6.17
CA ALA A 97 -13.32 13.10 -4.74
C ALA A 97 -14.39 14.08 -4.21
N ALA A 98 -15.06 14.80 -5.10
CA ALA A 98 -16.19 15.68 -4.80
C ALA A 98 -17.55 14.97 -4.81
N ASN A 99 -17.61 13.66 -5.04
CA ASN A 99 -18.88 12.94 -5.02
C ASN A 99 -19.41 12.80 -3.58
N LEU A 100 -20.41 13.60 -3.25
CA LEU A 100 -21.09 13.63 -1.96
C LEU A 100 -22.41 12.86 -1.95
N ASP A 101 -22.66 12.02 -2.95
CA ASP A 101 -23.85 11.16 -2.98
C ASP A 101 -23.88 10.24 -1.75
N TRP A 102 -25.03 10.24 -1.05
CA TRP A 102 -25.16 9.47 0.20
C TRP A 102 -24.98 7.97 0.01
N ARG A 103 -25.43 7.43 -1.12
CA ARG A 103 -25.27 6.00 -1.45
C ARG A 103 -23.81 5.67 -1.69
N PHE A 104 -23.09 6.56 -2.37
CA PHE A 104 -21.65 6.40 -2.58
C PHE A 104 -20.88 6.42 -1.26
N LEU A 105 -21.15 7.39 -0.38
CA LEU A 105 -20.46 7.50 0.91
C LEU A 105 -20.78 6.31 1.84
N THR A 106 -22.02 5.83 1.85
CA THR A 106 -22.40 4.64 2.64
C THR A 106 -21.75 3.38 2.06
N GLY A 107 -21.66 3.25 0.73
CA GLY A 107 -20.96 2.16 0.07
C GLY A 107 -19.46 2.12 0.44
N LEU A 108 -18.79 3.25 0.42
CA LEU A 108 -17.40 3.36 0.86
C LEU A 108 -17.21 2.95 2.33
N ARG A 109 -18.10 3.41 3.20
CA ARG A 109 -18.07 3.03 4.62
C ARG A 109 -18.19 1.53 4.81
N ASP A 110 -19.16 0.91 4.12
CA ASP A 110 -19.45 -0.50 4.28
C ASP A 110 -18.34 -1.37 3.67
N ALA A 111 -17.80 -0.98 2.53
CA ALA A 111 -16.64 -1.61 1.93
C ALA A 111 -15.40 -1.51 2.83
N GLY A 112 -15.14 -0.35 3.43
CA GLY A 112 -14.04 -0.18 4.37
C GLY A 112 -14.18 -1.04 5.63
N ARG A 113 -15.41 -1.20 6.15
CA ARG A 113 -15.69 -2.10 7.27
C ARG A 113 -15.44 -3.55 6.90
N ALA A 114 -15.94 -3.99 5.76
CA ALA A 114 -15.73 -5.36 5.27
C ALA A 114 -14.25 -5.69 5.09
N ALA A 115 -13.47 -4.77 4.51
CA ALA A 115 -12.03 -4.94 4.36
C ALA A 115 -11.30 -5.02 5.71
N ALA A 116 -11.70 -4.22 6.69
CA ALA A 116 -11.14 -4.28 8.03
C ALA A 116 -11.51 -5.58 8.76
N GLU A 117 -12.75 -6.04 8.65
CA GLU A 117 -13.22 -7.31 9.23
C GLU A 117 -12.48 -8.50 8.61
N GLU A 118 -12.31 -8.53 7.30
CA GLU A 118 -11.53 -9.54 6.59
C GLU A 118 -10.08 -9.55 7.11
N TRP A 119 -9.46 -8.37 7.23
CA TRP A 119 -8.10 -8.26 7.74
C TRP A 119 -7.97 -8.75 9.18
N ILE A 120 -8.92 -8.42 10.05
CA ILE A 120 -8.95 -8.88 11.46
C ILE A 120 -9.16 -10.39 11.51
N GLY A 121 -10.07 -10.93 10.69
CA GLY A 121 -10.43 -12.35 10.69
C GLY A 121 -9.35 -13.27 10.15
N THR A 122 -8.56 -12.81 9.19
CA THR A 122 -7.46 -13.61 8.59
C THR A 122 -6.23 -13.67 9.49
N GLY A 123 -6.09 -12.77 10.46
CA GLY A 123 -4.96 -12.76 11.43
C GLY A 123 -3.56 -12.72 10.81
N THR A 124 -3.48 -12.81 9.50
CA THR A 124 -2.25 -12.79 8.72
C THR A 124 -2.33 -11.66 7.70
N PRO A 125 -1.37 -10.74 7.70
CA PRO A 125 -1.27 -9.81 6.58
C PRO A 125 -1.10 -10.65 5.31
N ARG A 126 -2.01 -10.53 4.36
CA ARG A 126 -1.76 -11.03 3.01
C ARG A 126 -0.47 -10.38 2.54
N HIS A 127 0.58 -11.16 2.49
CA HIS A 127 1.79 -10.78 1.79
C HIS A 127 1.38 -10.64 0.33
N GLU A 128 1.17 -9.42 -0.13
CA GLU A 128 1.00 -9.16 -1.56
C GLU A 128 2.18 -9.82 -2.27
N ALA A 129 1.89 -10.93 -2.94
CA ALA A 129 2.83 -11.54 -3.86
C ALA A 129 3.11 -10.45 -4.92
N GLN A 130 4.32 -9.92 -4.86
CA GLN A 130 4.81 -8.93 -5.81
C GLN A 130 4.60 -9.48 -7.21
N PRO A 131 3.93 -8.79 -8.14
CA PRO A 131 3.98 -9.17 -9.53
C PRO A 131 5.45 -9.19 -9.92
N SER A 132 5.94 -10.38 -10.24
CA SER A 132 7.28 -10.58 -10.77
C SER A 132 7.44 -9.68 -12.00
N HIS A 133 8.23 -8.64 -11.86
CA HIS A 133 8.65 -7.83 -12.99
C HIS A 133 9.31 -8.76 -14.01
N PRO A 134 8.84 -8.87 -15.24
CA PRO A 134 9.53 -9.64 -16.24
C PRO A 134 10.92 -9.01 -16.42
N GLN A 135 11.95 -9.76 -16.03
CA GLN A 135 13.32 -9.40 -16.34
C GLN A 135 13.42 -9.38 -17.86
N SER A 136 13.55 -8.18 -18.42
CA SER A 136 13.96 -8.00 -19.79
C SER A 136 15.33 -8.67 -19.95
N ALA A 137 15.34 -9.78 -20.68
CA ALA A 137 16.56 -10.46 -21.09
C ALA A 137 17.48 -9.46 -21.84
N PRO A 138 18.78 -9.46 -21.58
CA PRO A 138 19.70 -8.69 -22.40
C PRO A 138 19.76 -9.32 -23.80
N SER A 139 19.34 -8.55 -24.79
CA SER A 139 19.62 -8.88 -26.19
C SER A 139 21.12 -8.70 -26.45
N CYS A 140 21.74 -9.74 -26.99
CA CYS A 140 23.06 -9.67 -27.59
C CYS A 140 23.11 -8.71 -28.77
#